data_c0ba90239d07194c2e2584345a80f406
#
_entry.id   c0ba90239d07194c2e2584345a80f406
#
_cell.length_a   1.000
_cell.length_b   1.000
_cell.length_c   1.000
_cell.angle_alpha   90.00
_cell.angle_beta   90.00
_cell.angle_gamma   90.00
#
_symmetry.space_group_name_H-M   'P 1'
#
loop_
_entity.id
_entity.type
_entity.pdbx_description
1 polymer ?
#
loop_
_entity_poly.entity_id
_entity_poly.type
_entity_poly.pdbx_seq_one_letter_code
_entity_poly.pdbx_strand_id
1 'polypeptide(L)'
;HIQGTAYGSMDDGATIIELMNEAGYDVATLGNHEFDYGMARAKAVIKEADFPYVSCNWVDLRTGLRVLPAVKLFPAGGKWIAFVGITTPESFTKSTPAYFMNAKQTKYIYDILGGDDGRKLYDAVQKAIDKAKTLGADIIIGLGHLGVDPSSSPWTSEEVIANTTGFDAFIDGHSHTVMENKQVYDAAGKAVTLTQTGSYLANVGKMTIAEDGAITTELISTADVSDAAVAATAEAWINDVDAMLGEQIATTDIKFYINDPATSKRRIRMGETNLGDFVADGIYTYFNEVEQLDCDIAMMNGGGIRTDVDAGKWTFKTCKQVSPFGNVACLMSVTGKQIQDALEFAARFAGEGGKENGGFLHVAG
;
A
#
# COMPACT_ATOMS: atom_id res chain seq x y z
N HIS A 1 -2.00 4.87 3.52
CA HIS A 1 -1.56 5.32 4.86
C HIS A 1 -2.59 5.07 5.96
N ILE A 2 -3.86 4.96 5.67
CA ILE A 2 -4.91 4.76 6.69
C ILE A 2 -5.05 3.32 7.17
N GLN A 3 -4.37 2.35 6.56
CA GLN A 3 -4.47 0.92 6.86
C GLN A 3 -3.08 0.27 6.99
N GLY A 4 -3.01 -0.86 7.70
CA GLY A 4 -1.80 -1.69 7.83
C GLY A 4 -1.41 -2.00 9.28
N THR A 5 -2.11 -1.41 10.26
CA THR A 5 -1.92 -1.65 11.69
C THR A 5 -3.26 -1.69 12.43
N ALA A 6 -3.26 -2.16 13.68
CA ALA A 6 -4.45 -2.10 14.53
C ALA A 6 -4.97 -0.67 14.69
N TYR A 7 -4.08 0.31 14.78
CA TYR A 7 -4.43 1.70 15.03
C TYR A 7 -5.28 2.33 13.92
N GLY A 8 -4.91 2.12 12.66
CA GLY A 8 -5.70 2.60 11.52
C GLY A 8 -7.01 1.85 11.32
N SER A 9 -7.08 0.57 11.76
CA SER A 9 -8.27 -0.26 11.56
C SER A 9 -9.39 -0.03 12.60
N MET A 10 -9.11 0.67 13.71
CA MET A 10 -10.09 0.85 14.77
C MET A 10 -11.09 2.00 14.52
N ASP A 11 -10.71 2.98 13.71
CA ASP A 11 -11.54 4.14 13.37
C ASP A 11 -11.57 4.41 11.85
N ASP A 12 -11.29 3.36 11.05
CA ASP A 12 -11.24 3.43 9.60
C ASP A 12 -10.31 4.55 9.09
N GLY A 13 -9.19 4.76 9.81
CA GLY A 13 -8.13 5.68 9.44
C GLY A 13 -8.37 7.15 9.82
N ALA A 14 -9.38 7.49 10.63
CA ALA A 14 -9.65 8.87 11.01
C ALA A 14 -8.48 9.51 11.76
N THR A 15 -7.99 8.87 12.82
CA THR A 15 -6.84 9.36 13.59
C THR A 15 -5.56 9.47 12.76
N ILE A 16 -5.37 8.59 11.77
CA ILE A 16 -4.20 8.70 10.87
C ILE A 16 -4.25 9.99 10.06
N ILE A 17 -5.43 10.39 9.56
CA ILE A 17 -5.59 11.66 8.85
C ILE A 17 -5.40 12.86 9.78
N GLU A 18 -5.90 12.79 11.01
CA GLU A 18 -5.66 13.82 12.03
C GLU A 18 -4.16 14.01 12.29
N LEU A 19 -3.41 12.92 12.49
CA LEU A 19 -1.95 12.96 12.64
C LEU A 19 -1.24 13.52 11.39
N MET A 20 -1.72 13.22 10.18
CA MET A 20 -1.18 13.81 8.95
C MET A 20 -1.47 15.32 8.87
N ASN A 21 -2.66 15.78 9.28
CA ASN A 21 -2.99 17.20 9.35
C ASN A 21 -2.07 17.91 10.34
N GLU A 22 -1.90 17.35 11.54
CA GLU A 22 -1.04 17.90 12.60
C GLU A 22 0.44 17.92 12.18
N ALA A 23 0.91 16.90 11.46
CA ALA A 23 2.25 16.83 10.91
C ALA A 23 2.48 17.81 9.74
N GLY A 24 1.42 18.46 9.22
CA GLY A 24 1.51 19.49 8.19
C GLY A 24 1.78 18.97 6.79
N TYR A 25 1.11 17.91 6.39
CA TYR A 25 1.21 17.42 5.00
C TYR A 25 0.68 18.45 4.01
N ASP A 26 1.38 18.65 2.89
CA ASP A 26 1.01 19.59 1.82
C ASP A 26 0.21 18.94 0.69
N VAL A 27 0.47 17.67 0.39
CA VAL A 27 -0.20 16.92 -0.68
C VAL A 27 -0.03 15.41 -0.47
N ALA A 28 -1.03 14.63 -0.88
CA ALA A 28 -0.97 13.18 -0.90
C ALA A 28 -1.57 12.59 -2.18
N THR A 29 -1.23 11.33 -2.48
CA THR A 29 -1.93 10.49 -3.44
C THR A 29 -2.54 9.28 -2.74
N LEU A 30 -3.43 8.56 -3.42
CA LEU A 30 -4.08 7.37 -2.88
C LEU A 30 -3.26 6.12 -3.19
N GLY A 31 -3.11 5.26 -2.19
CA GLY A 31 -2.75 3.87 -2.38
C GLY A 31 -3.97 2.96 -2.49
N ASN A 32 -3.75 1.65 -2.56
CA ASN A 32 -4.82 0.66 -2.57
C ASN A 32 -5.56 0.58 -1.23
N HIS A 33 -4.87 0.80 -0.13
CA HIS A 33 -5.43 0.69 1.21
C HIS A 33 -6.36 1.85 1.62
N GLU A 34 -6.39 2.95 0.90
CA GLU A 34 -7.39 4.00 1.08
C GLU A 34 -8.80 3.55 0.72
N PHE A 35 -8.95 2.42 0.01
CA PHE A 35 -10.23 1.84 -0.36
C PHE A 35 -10.69 0.69 0.55
N ASP A 36 -9.90 0.24 1.52
CA ASP A 36 -10.17 -0.95 2.33
C ASP A 36 -11.43 -0.84 3.19
N TYR A 37 -11.82 0.37 3.57
CA TYR A 37 -13.06 0.65 4.31
C TYR A 37 -14.22 1.07 3.40
N GLY A 38 -14.10 0.82 2.10
CA GLY A 38 -15.10 1.12 1.09
C GLY A 38 -15.05 2.54 0.54
N MET A 39 -15.72 2.73 -0.58
CA MET A 39 -15.68 3.97 -1.37
C MET A 39 -16.19 5.19 -0.60
N ALA A 40 -17.18 5.01 0.28
CA ALA A 40 -17.73 6.09 1.08
C ALA A 40 -16.68 6.62 2.07
N ARG A 41 -15.97 5.72 2.74
CA ARG A 41 -14.91 6.08 3.68
C ARG A 41 -13.71 6.69 2.98
N ALA A 42 -13.26 6.13 1.85
CA ALA A 42 -12.19 6.72 1.04
C ALA A 42 -12.46 8.18 0.70
N LYS A 43 -13.70 8.51 0.33
CA LYS A 43 -14.10 9.89 0.05
C LYS A 43 -14.24 10.77 1.30
N ALA A 44 -14.58 10.19 2.44
CA ALA A 44 -14.63 10.91 3.72
C ALA A 44 -13.23 11.30 4.18
N VAL A 45 -12.29 10.36 4.18
CA VAL A 45 -10.87 10.56 4.49
C VAL A 45 -10.26 11.73 3.70
N ILE A 46 -10.53 11.78 2.38
CA ILE A 46 -10.06 12.88 1.53
C ILE A 46 -10.61 14.25 1.96
N LYS A 47 -11.82 14.28 2.51
CA LYS A 47 -12.45 15.53 2.99
C LYS A 47 -12.02 15.92 4.41
N GLU A 48 -11.61 14.96 5.22
CA GLU A 48 -11.09 15.15 6.58
C GLU A 48 -9.65 15.69 6.54
N ALA A 49 -8.94 15.48 5.42
CA ALA A 49 -7.59 16.00 5.24
C ALA A 49 -7.58 17.52 4.96
N ASP A 50 -6.72 18.23 5.66
CA ASP A 50 -6.46 19.67 5.46
C ASP A 50 -5.56 19.95 4.25
N PHE A 51 -5.10 18.89 3.58
CA PHE A 51 -4.26 18.92 2.39
C PHE A 51 -4.94 18.24 1.20
N PRO A 52 -4.63 18.65 -0.04
CA PRO A 52 -5.23 18.05 -1.23
C PRO A 52 -4.71 16.64 -1.50
N TYR A 53 -5.62 15.74 -1.84
CA TYR A 53 -5.29 14.50 -2.53
C TYR A 53 -5.32 14.70 -4.04
N VAL A 54 -4.39 14.06 -4.76
CA VAL A 54 -4.29 14.08 -6.22
C VAL A 54 -4.27 12.66 -6.79
N SER A 55 -4.97 12.47 -7.93
CA SER A 55 -4.92 11.22 -8.70
C SER A 55 -5.31 11.49 -10.15
N CYS A 56 -4.42 11.19 -11.09
CA CYS A 56 -4.67 11.41 -12.51
C CYS A 56 -5.49 10.30 -13.17
N ASN A 57 -5.62 9.14 -12.52
CA ASN A 57 -6.18 7.94 -13.11
C ASN A 57 -7.39 7.36 -12.37
N TRP A 58 -7.86 7.96 -11.28
CA TRP A 58 -9.12 7.56 -10.63
C TRP A 58 -10.32 8.27 -11.26
N VAL A 59 -11.24 7.50 -11.86
CA VAL A 59 -12.35 7.99 -12.69
C VAL A 59 -13.70 7.49 -12.16
N ASP A 60 -14.70 8.37 -12.16
CA ASP A 60 -16.12 8.01 -12.01
C ASP A 60 -16.70 7.66 -13.38
N LEU A 61 -16.97 6.38 -13.64
CA LEU A 61 -17.49 5.89 -14.91
C LEU A 61 -18.90 6.37 -15.25
N ARG A 62 -19.63 6.90 -14.27
CA ARG A 62 -20.98 7.45 -14.49
C ARG A 62 -20.93 8.82 -15.18
N THR A 63 -19.86 9.57 -14.91
CA THR A 63 -19.65 10.92 -15.45
C THR A 63 -18.53 11.00 -16.47
N GLY A 64 -17.63 10.01 -16.47
CA GLY A 64 -16.39 10.01 -17.25
C GLY A 64 -15.33 11.00 -16.71
N LEU A 65 -15.56 11.60 -15.55
CA LEU A 65 -14.65 12.59 -14.96
C LEU A 65 -13.74 11.95 -13.90
N ARG A 66 -12.55 12.52 -13.73
CA ARG A 66 -11.67 12.18 -12.61
C ARG A 66 -12.34 12.56 -11.30
N VAL A 67 -12.16 11.70 -10.28
CA VAL A 67 -12.69 11.93 -8.93
C VAL A 67 -11.88 12.98 -8.19
N LEU A 68 -10.58 13.08 -8.48
CA LEU A 68 -9.65 14.02 -7.88
C LEU A 68 -8.94 14.88 -8.95
N PRO A 69 -8.37 16.03 -8.55
CA PRO A 69 -7.41 16.74 -9.38
C PRO A 69 -6.23 15.83 -9.75
N ALA A 70 -5.78 15.93 -11.02
CA ALA A 70 -4.63 15.13 -11.45
C ALA A 70 -3.30 15.69 -10.94
N VAL A 71 -3.27 17.01 -10.67
CA VAL A 71 -2.05 17.78 -10.40
C VAL A 71 -2.33 18.84 -9.35
N LYS A 72 -1.36 19.07 -8.47
CA LYS A 72 -1.30 20.22 -7.57
C LYS A 72 0.04 20.94 -7.74
N LEU A 73 0.01 22.28 -7.80
CA LEU A 73 1.19 23.12 -7.90
C LEU A 73 1.44 23.85 -6.58
N PHE A 74 2.74 23.98 -6.25
CA PHE A 74 3.22 24.76 -5.11
C PHE A 74 4.37 25.68 -5.55
N PRO A 75 4.41 26.94 -5.10
CA PRO A 75 5.55 27.82 -5.29
C PRO A 75 6.63 27.52 -4.25
N ALA A 76 7.86 27.26 -4.68
CA ALA A 76 9.01 27.10 -3.80
C ALA A 76 10.29 27.57 -4.49
N GLY A 77 11.13 28.33 -3.80
CA GLY A 77 12.41 28.78 -4.34
C GLY A 77 12.31 29.57 -5.65
N GLY A 78 11.21 30.33 -5.87
CA GLY A 78 10.97 31.06 -7.12
C GLY A 78 10.56 30.22 -8.32
N LYS A 79 10.26 28.92 -8.11
CA LYS A 79 9.80 27.96 -9.12
C LYS A 79 8.41 27.44 -8.77
N TRP A 80 7.65 26.99 -9.77
CA TRP A 80 6.41 26.24 -9.60
C TRP A 80 6.69 24.75 -9.69
N ILE A 81 6.46 24.05 -8.58
CA ILE A 81 6.63 22.59 -8.49
C ILE A 81 5.26 21.93 -8.59
N ALA A 82 5.08 21.06 -9.57
CA ALA A 82 3.85 20.29 -9.77
C ALA A 82 4.02 18.87 -9.26
N PHE A 83 3.04 18.39 -8.48
CA PHE A 83 2.90 16.99 -8.10
C PHE A 83 1.79 16.35 -8.91
N VAL A 84 2.11 15.30 -9.66
CA VAL A 84 1.18 14.46 -10.43
C VAL A 84 0.86 13.23 -9.62
N GLY A 85 -0.38 13.10 -9.13
CA GLY A 85 -0.81 11.96 -8.34
C GLY A 85 -1.14 10.74 -9.18
N ILE A 86 -0.72 9.55 -8.75
CA ILE A 86 -0.89 8.29 -9.49
C ILE A 86 -1.25 7.17 -8.52
N THR A 87 -2.46 6.62 -8.68
CA THR A 87 -3.00 5.52 -7.86
C THR A 87 -2.79 4.19 -8.56
N THR A 88 -2.37 3.15 -7.85
CA THR A 88 -2.17 1.83 -8.47
C THR A 88 -3.46 1.22 -8.98
N PRO A 89 -3.49 0.73 -10.23
CA PRO A 89 -4.61 -0.07 -10.75
C PRO A 89 -4.84 -1.36 -9.97
N GLU A 90 -3.83 -1.88 -9.26
CA GLU A 90 -3.97 -3.04 -8.38
C GLU A 90 -4.94 -2.82 -7.21
N SER A 91 -5.43 -1.58 -6.99
CA SER A 91 -6.44 -1.31 -5.94
C SER A 91 -7.69 -2.20 -6.08
N PHE A 92 -8.04 -2.65 -7.28
CA PHE A 92 -9.14 -3.59 -7.48
C PHE A 92 -8.88 -4.96 -6.83
N THR A 93 -7.65 -5.45 -6.88
CA THR A 93 -7.26 -6.79 -6.41
C THR A 93 -6.56 -6.77 -5.04
N LYS A 94 -5.99 -5.62 -4.65
CA LYS A 94 -5.31 -5.43 -3.36
C LYS A 94 -6.23 -4.79 -2.31
N SER A 95 -7.43 -4.38 -2.69
CA SER A 95 -8.54 -4.03 -1.83
C SER A 95 -9.74 -4.90 -2.22
N THR A 96 -10.97 -4.41 -2.16
CA THR A 96 -12.19 -5.18 -2.48
C THR A 96 -12.84 -4.70 -3.76
N PRO A 97 -12.90 -5.51 -4.85
CA PRO A 97 -13.49 -5.11 -6.11
C PRO A 97 -14.92 -4.55 -6.00
N ALA A 98 -15.73 -5.10 -5.09
CA ALA A 98 -17.10 -4.69 -4.86
C ALA A 98 -17.24 -3.20 -4.47
N TYR A 99 -16.22 -2.60 -3.85
CA TYR A 99 -16.24 -1.17 -3.47
C TYR A 99 -16.18 -0.21 -4.66
N PHE A 100 -15.74 -0.70 -5.81
CA PHE A 100 -15.71 0.06 -7.07
C PHE A 100 -16.97 -0.16 -7.92
N MET A 101 -17.89 -1.02 -7.46
CA MET A 101 -19.10 -1.40 -8.18
C MET A 101 -20.34 -0.64 -7.69
N ASN A 102 -21.42 -0.74 -8.45
CA ASN A 102 -22.74 -0.27 -8.00
C ASN A 102 -23.26 -1.14 -6.83
N ALA A 103 -24.27 -0.66 -6.10
CA ALA A 103 -24.82 -1.35 -4.92
C ALA A 103 -25.30 -2.80 -5.20
N LYS A 104 -25.62 -3.14 -6.45
CA LYS A 104 -26.00 -4.51 -6.85
C LYS A 104 -24.81 -5.37 -7.28
N GLN A 105 -23.60 -4.82 -7.23
CA GLN A 105 -22.36 -5.47 -7.67
C GLN A 105 -22.42 -6.05 -9.10
N THR A 106 -23.16 -5.40 -9.99
CA THR A 106 -23.37 -5.87 -11.38
C THR A 106 -22.47 -5.17 -12.40
N LYS A 107 -21.92 -3.99 -12.05
CA LYS A 107 -21.00 -3.25 -12.90
C LYS A 107 -20.13 -2.32 -12.09
N TYR A 108 -18.92 -2.06 -12.57
CA TYR A 108 -18.05 -1.03 -12.04
C TYR A 108 -18.63 0.36 -12.31
N ILE A 109 -18.58 1.23 -11.32
CA ILE A 109 -18.94 2.65 -11.39
C ILE A 109 -17.74 3.57 -11.15
N TYR A 110 -16.62 3.00 -10.71
CA TYR A 110 -15.32 3.64 -10.64
C TYR A 110 -14.29 2.81 -11.38
N ASP A 111 -13.30 3.47 -11.95
CA ASP A 111 -12.13 2.84 -12.56
C ASP A 111 -10.87 3.54 -12.06
N ILE A 112 -9.80 2.77 -11.86
CA ILE A 112 -8.45 3.26 -11.73
C ILE A 112 -7.76 2.85 -13.01
N LEU A 113 -7.64 3.82 -13.95
CA LEU A 113 -7.17 3.55 -15.29
C LEU A 113 -5.81 2.86 -15.28
N GLY A 114 -5.75 1.62 -15.74
CA GLY A 114 -4.56 0.80 -15.86
C GLY A 114 -4.39 0.29 -17.29
N GLY A 115 -5.34 -0.52 -17.71
CA GLY A 115 -5.26 -1.32 -18.95
C GLY A 115 -4.35 -2.53 -18.77
N ASP A 116 -4.64 -3.63 -19.46
CA ASP A 116 -3.89 -4.88 -19.32
C ASP A 116 -2.44 -4.74 -19.82
N ASP A 117 -2.18 -3.78 -20.69
CA ASP A 117 -0.87 -3.44 -21.23
C ASP A 117 -0.27 -2.13 -20.63
N GLY A 118 -0.88 -1.57 -19.59
CA GLY A 118 -0.45 -0.34 -18.93
C GLY A 118 -0.79 0.95 -19.68
N ARG A 119 -1.21 0.91 -20.94
CA ARG A 119 -1.37 2.11 -21.79
C ARG A 119 -2.36 3.12 -21.25
N LYS A 120 -3.48 2.67 -20.66
CA LYS A 120 -4.45 3.60 -20.08
C LYS A 120 -3.86 4.41 -18.94
N LEU A 121 -2.99 3.80 -18.14
CA LEU A 121 -2.26 4.48 -17.08
C LEU A 121 -1.26 5.47 -17.68
N TYR A 122 -0.42 5.04 -18.60
CA TYR A 122 0.61 5.88 -19.22
C TYR A 122 0.00 7.10 -19.90
N ASP A 123 -1.11 6.92 -20.64
CA ASP A 123 -1.85 8.01 -21.29
C ASP A 123 -2.44 9.00 -20.26
N ALA A 124 -2.97 8.50 -19.15
CA ALA A 124 -3.52 9.35 -18.09
C ALA A 124 -2.43 10.17 -17.41
N VAL A 125 -1.28 9.55 -17.15
CA VAL A 125 -0.09 10.21 -16.57
C VAL A 125 0.49 11.24 -17.53
N GLN A 126 0.68 10.90 -18.82
CA GLN A 126 1.19 11.85 -19.80
C GLN A 126 0.30 13.10 -19.93
N LYS A 127 -1.03 12.90 -19.98
CA LYS A 127 -1.98 14.02 -19.98
C LYS A 127 -1.88 14.91 -18.74
N ALA A 128 -1.57 14.31 -17.58
CA ALA A 128 -1.38 15.06 -16.34
C ALA A 128 -0.06 15.86 -16.35
N ILE A 129 1.01 15.28 -16.87
CA ILE A 129 2.30 15.95 -17.09
C ILE A 129 2.11 17.14 -18.04
N ASP A 130 1.44 16.95 -19.16
CA ASP A 130 1.21 18.00 -20.15
C ASP A 130 0.33 19.13 -19.57
N LYS A 131 -0.64 18.77 -18.71
CA LYS A 131 -1.42 19.74 -17.97
C LYS A 131 -0.55 20.52 -16.98
N ALA A 132 0.37 19.88 -16.25
CA ALA A 132 1.29 20.56 -15.34
C ALA A 132 2.14 21.60 -16.08
N LYS A 133 2.69 21.23 -17.26
CA LYS A 133 3.43 22.16 -18.14
C LYS A 133 2.56 23.34 -18.56
N THR A 134 1.32 23.07 -18.98
CA THR A 134 0.34 24.11 -19.40
C THR A 134 0.01 25.07 -18.25
N LEU A 135 0.02 24.59 -17.00
CA LEU A 135 -0.19 25.38 -15.80
C LEU A 135 1.05 26.18 -15.35
N GLY A 136 2.17 26.05 -16.07
CA GLY A 136 3.40 26.80 -15.81
C GLY A 136 4.32 26.14 -14.79
N ALA A 137 4.26 24.81 -14.64
CA ALA A 137 5.21 24.11 -13.77
C ALA A 137 6.62 24.16 -14.33
N ASP A 138 7.58 24.57 -13.50
CA ASP A 138 9.01 24.54 -13.78
C ASP A 138 9.60 23.16 -13.51
N ILE A 139 9.03 22.44 -12.52
CA ILE A 139 9.48 21.12 -12.09
C ILE A 139 8.24 20.24 -11.91
N ILE A 140 8.29 19.00 -12.40
CA ILE A 140 7.20 18.06 -12.35
C ILE A 140 7.65 16.78 -11.62
N ILE A 141 7.03 16.51 -10.48
CA ILE A 141 7.31 15.35 -9.64
C ILE A 141 6.13 14.36 -9.74
N GLY A 142 6.42 13.10 -10.08
CA GLY A 142 5.46 12.02 -9.92
C GLY A 142 5.28 11.71 -8.43
N LEU A 143 4.04 11.64 -7.96
CA LEU A 143 3.68 11.20 -6.63
C LEU A 143 2.83 9.94 -6.79
N GLY A 144 3.50 8.78 -6.75
CA GLY A 144 2.90 7.49 -7.09
C GLY A 144 2.70 6.57 -5.90
N HIS A 145 1.79 5.61 -6.08
CA HIS A 145 1.68 4.42 -5.26
C HIS A 145 1.58 3.21 -6.19
N LEU A 146 2.69 2.87 -6.84
CA LEU A 146 2.77 1.89 -7.92
C LEU A 146 3.69 0.71 -7.59
N GLY A 147 4.77 1.01 -6.88
CA GLY A 147 5.82 0.05 -6.55
C GLY A 147 6.76 -0.27 -7.69
N VAL A 148 7.77 -1.06 -7.34
CA VAL A 148 8.81 -1.57 -8.26
C VAL A 148 8.83 -3.11 -8.27
N ASP A 149 7.85 -3.75 -7.65
CA ASP A 149 7.73 -5.19 -7.64
C ASP A 149 7.30 -5.68 -9.04
N PRO A 150 8.00 -6.65 -9.64
CA PRO A 150 7.62 -7.22 -10.93
C PRO A 150 6.20 -7.80 -10.99
N SER A 151 5.61 -8.15 -9.84
CA SER A 151 4.22 -8.60 -9.78
C SER A 151 3.21 -7.51 -10.12
N SER A 152 3.61 -6.25 -10.01
CA SER A 152 2.79 -5.07 -10.34
C SER A 152 2.90 -4.64 -11.80
N SER A 153 3.74 -5.32 -12.61
CA SER A 153 3.80 -5.06 -14.06
C SER A 153 2.45 -5.33 -14.72
N PRO A 154 2.00 -4.47 -15.66
CA PRO A 154 2.72 -3.39 -16.34
C PRO A 154 2.54 -2.00 -15.71
N TRP A 155 2.28 -1.90 -14.40
CA TRP A 155 1.92 -0.64 -13.74
C TRP A 155 2.96 -0.15 -12.75
N THR A 156 4.19 -0.69 -12.79
CA THR A 156 5.27 -0.23 -11.90
C THR A 156 5.66 1.22 -12.19
N SER A 157 6.22 1.90 -11.19
CA SER A 157 6.73 3.27 -11.37
C SER A 157 7.82 3.34 -12.44
N GLU A 158 8.65 2.30 -12.57
CA GLU A 158 9.68 2.21 -13.60
C GLU A 158 9.06 2.17 -15.01
N GLU A 159 7.99 1.36 -15.21
CA GLU A 159 7.29 1.28 -16.49
C GLU A 159 6.53 2.57 -16.82
N VAL A 160 5.93 3.22 -15.82
CA VAL A 160 5.28 4.52 -16.00
C VAL A 160 6.29 5.57 -16.45
N ILE A 161 7.45 5.65 -15.81
CA ILE A 161 8.54 6.57 -16.22
C ILE A 161 9.00 6.24 -17.64
N ALA A 162 9.29 4.97 -17.93
CA ALA A 162 9.81 4.53 -19.23
C ALA A 162 8.84 4.75 -20.40
N ASN A 163 7.53 4.85 -20.11
CA ASN A 163 6.48 5.05 -21.14
C ASN A 163 5.88 6.46 -21.15
N THR A 164 6.45 7.41 -20.40
CA THR A 164 6.02 8.83 -20.38
C THR A 164 7.22 9.76 -20.55
N THR A 165 6.98 11.06 -20.68
CA THR A 165 8.05 12.06 -20.78
C THR A 165 7.74 13.31 -19.98
N GLY A 166 8.74 13.80 -19.24
CA GLY A 166 8.65 15.11 -18.63
C GLY A 166 8.56 15.14 -17.11
N PHE A 167 8.73 14.02 -16.43
CA PHE A 167 9.06 14.03 -15.01
C PHE A 167 10.51 14.49 -14.78
N ASP A 168 10.73 15.20 -13.68
CA ASP A 168 12.06 15.55 -13.18
C ASP A 168 12.48 14.60 -12.05
N ALA A 169 11.52 14.15 -11.23
CA ALA A 169 11.70 13.13 -10.20
C ALA A 169 10.40 12.35 -9.98
N PHE A 170 10.50 11.24 -9.23
CA PHE A 170 9.37 10.40 -8.90
C PHE A 170 9.48 9.89 -7.46
N ILE A 171 8.47 10.17 -6.64
CA ILE A 171 8.31 9.65 -5.28
C ILE A 171 7.26 8.54 -5.34
N ASP A 172 7.61 7.34 -4.87
CA ASP A 172 6.75 6.15 -4.99
C ASP A 172 6.51 5.47 -3.65
N GLY A 173 5.60 4.50 -3.64
CA GLY A 173 5.24 3.63 -2.53
C GLY A 173 4.83 2.24 -2.99
N HIS A 174 3.94 1.55 -2.27
CA HIS A 174 3.32 0.26 -2.58
C HIS A 174 4.18 -0.99 -2.34
N SER A 175 5.35 -1.11 -2.94
CA SER A 175 6.21 -2.29 -2.78
C SER A 175 6.99 -2.33 -1.47
N HIS A 176 6.90 -1.28 -0.64
CA HIS A 176 7.64 -1.13 0.62
C HIS A 176 9.16 -1.21 0.44
N THR A 177 9.65 -0.83 -0.71
CA THR A 177 11.08 -0.87 -1.04
C THR A 177 11.80 0.31 -0.39
N VAL A 178 12.93 0.04 0.26
CA VAL A 178 13.85 1.09 0.70
C VAL A 178 14.78 1.43 -0.46
N MET A 179 14.58 2.58 -1.08
CA MET A 179 15.30 3.00 -2.27
C MET A 179 15.56 4.51 -2.23
N GLU A 180 16.79 4.89 -1.92
CA GLU A 180 17.17 6.29 -1.79
C GLU A 180 17.17 6.99 -3.15
N ASN A 181 17.82 6.37 -4.14
CA ASN A 181 17.99 6.93 -5.46
C ASN A 181 18.12 5.82 -6.50
N LYS A 182 17.26 5.84 -7.50
CA LYS A 182 17.36 4.98 -8.69
C LYS A 182 17.15 5.83 -9.93
N GLN A 183 18.07 5.77 -10.86
CA GLN A 183 17.89 6.44 -12.16
C GLN A 183 17.10 5.54 -13.09
N VAL A 184 15.96 6.04 -13.57
CA VAL A 184 15.12 5.40 -14.58
C VAL A 184 15.03 6.33 -15.78
N TYR A 185 15.17 5.80 -16.99
CA TYR A 185 15.13 6.62 -18.20
C TYR A 185 13.69 6.72 -18.73
N ASP A 186 13.25 7.94 -19.02
CA ASP A 186 11.94 8.19 -19.62
C ASP A 186 11.91 7.81 -21.11
N ALA A 187 10.74 7.90 -21.75
CA ALA A 187 10.57 7.54 -23.16
C ALA A 187 11.41 8.40 -24.14
N ALA A 188 11.93 9.55 -23.70
CA ALA A 188 12.83 10.40 -24.46
C ALA A 188 14.32 10.18 -24.11
N GLY A 189 14.62 9.27 -23.19
CA GLY A 189 15.98 8.99 -22.72
C GLY A 189 16.49 9.95 -21.64
N LYS A 190 15.64 10.79 -21.04
CA LYS A 190 15.97 11.63 -19.90
C LYS A 190 16.00 10.78 -18.62
N ALA A 191 17.05 10.92 -17.82
CA ALA A 191 17.11 10.29 -16.51
C ALA A 191 16.16 10.97 -15.53
N VAL A 192 15.36 10.16 -14.83
CA VAL A 192 14.40 10.55 -13.78
C VAL A 192 14.82 9.87 -12.49
N THR A 193 14.97 10.64 -11.42
CA THR A 193 15.27 10.11 -10.09
C THR A 193 14.03 9.53 -9.46
N LEU A 194 14.04 8.22 -9.18
CA LEU A 194 13.00 7.48 -8.48
C LEU A 194 13.44 7.19 -7.04
N THR A 195 12.58 7.47 -6.05
CA THR A 195 12.83 7.23 -4.63
C THR A 195 11.61 6.58 -3.95
N GLN A 196 11.87 5.76 -2.92
CA GLN A 196 10.84 5.15 -2.07
C GLN A 196 11.39 4.92 -0.66
N THR A 197 10.60 5.19 0.39
CA THR A 197 11.05 5.26 1.78
C THR A 197 10.89 3.96 2.58
N GLY A 198 10.39 2.89 1.97
CA GLY A 198 10.08 1.64 2.68
C GLY A 198 8.67 1.64 3.26
N SER A 199 8.52 1.29 4.52
CA SER A 199 7.22 1.19 5.20
C SER A 199 7.30 1.61 6.67
N TYR A 200 6.14 1.82 7.28
CA TYR A 200 5.99 2.14 8.71
C TYR A 200 6.74 3.40 9.16
N LEU A 201 6.94 4.36 8.27
CA LEU A 201 7.71 5.59 8.53
C LEU A 201 9.14 5.34 9.08
N ALA A 202 9.74 4.20 8.79
CA ALA A 202 11.13 3.92 9.21
C ALA A 202 12.12 4.94 8.62
N ASN A 203 11.78 5.54 7.49
CA ASN A 203 12.55 6.60 6.86
C ASN A 203 11.63 7.73 6.37
N VAL A 204 12.15 8.94 6.39
CA VAL A 204 11.62 10.10 5.64
C VAL A 204 12.53 10.36 4.44
N GLY A 205 11.92 10.50 3.26
CA GLY A 205 12.64 10.88 2.05
C GLY A 205 12.81 12.41 2.00
N LYS A 206 14.03 12.87 1.86
CA LYS A 206 14.33 14.28 1.61
C LYS A 206 14.79 14.45 0.16
N MET A 207 14.06 15.26 -0.59
CA MET A 207 14.41 15.63 -1.96
C MET A 207 14.86 17.09 -1.97
N THR A 208 16.07 17.34 -2.46
CA THR A 208 16.62 18.69 -2.60
C THR A 208 16.69 19.05 -4.07
N ILE A 209 16.14 20.23 -4.42
CA ILE A 209 16.17 20.80 -5.77
C ILE A 209 17.06 22.04 -5.71
N ALA A 210 18.21 21.97 -6.37
CA ALA A 210 19.16 23.07 -6.44
C ALA A 210 18.68 24.18 -7.41
N GLU A 211 19.29 25.35 -7.35
CA GLU A 211 18.96 26.49 -8.23
C GLU A 211 19.14 26.17 -9.72
N ASP A 212 20.17 25.36 -10.04
CA ASP A 212 20.43 24.87 -11.39
C ASP A 212 19.49 23.78 -11.88
N GLY A 213 18.59 23.33 -11.00
CA GLY A 213 17.61 22.26 -11.27
C GLY A 213 18.12 20.85 -10.97
N ALA A 214 19.31 20.67 -10.44
CA ALA A 214 19.80 19.36 -10.02
C ALA A 214 18.95 18.84 -8.84
N ILE A 215 18.56 17.55 -8.91
CA ILE A 215 17.73 16.89 -7.89
C ILE A 215 18.55 15.80 -7.21
N THR A 216 18.60 15.85 -5.88
CA THR A 216 19.21 14.84 -5.04
C THR A 216 18.20 14.32 -4.02
N THR A 217 18.35 13.07 -3.63
CA THR A 217 17.48 12.41 -2.64
C THR A 217 18.32 11.74 -1.57
N GLU A 218 17.83 11.77 -0.34
CA GLU A 218 18.39 11.04 0.81
C GLU A 218 17.28 10.44 1.65
N LEU A 219 17.56 9.33 2.32
CA LEU A 219 16.67 8.70 3.30
C LEU A 219 17.18 8.99 4.71
N ILE A 220 16.33 9.61 5.51
CA ILE A 220 16.62 9.98 6.90
C ILE A 220 15.86 9.01 7.81
N SER A 221 16.59 8.28 8.67
CA SER A 221 15.97 7.42 9.67
C SER A 221 15.16 8.24 10.67
N THR A 222 14.00 7.75 11.05
CA THR A 222 13.09 8.39 12.02
C THR A 222 13.24 7.83 13.43
N ALA A 223 14.16 6.88 13.68
CA ALA A 223 14.25 6.15 14.93
C ALA A 223 14.38 7.04 16.18
N ASP A 224 15.02 8.21 16.06
CA ASP A 224 15.31 9.11 17.18
C ASP A 224 14.67 10.51 17.00
N VAL A 225 13.65 10.63 16.11
CA VAL A 225 13.00 11.91 15.80
C VAL A 225 11.52 11.85 16.19
N SER A 226 11.08 12.83 16.98
CA SER A 226 9.68 12.95 17.40
C SER A 226 9.31 14.42 17.54
N ASP A 227 8.14 14.79 17.02
CA ASP A 227 7.46 16.04 17.35
C ASP A 227 6.57 15.82 18.58
N ALA A 228 6.67 16.70 19.60
CA ALA A 228 5.99 16.49 20.87
C ALA A 228 4.46 16.59 20.76
N ALA A 229 3.93 17.42 19.86
CA ALA A 229 2.48 17.58 19.70
C ALA A 229 1.90 16.35 18.98
N VAL A 230 2.45 15.97 17.83
CA VAL A 230 2.05 14.78 17.07
C VAL A 230 2.20 13.51 17.92
N ALA A 231 3.28 13.41 18.72
CA ALA A 231 3.49 12.28 19.63
C ALA A 231 2.39 12.20 20.70
N ALA A 232 1.97 13.33 21.29
CA ALA A 232 0.90 13.34 22.30
C ALA A 232 -0.44 12.86 21.76
N THR A 233 -0.84 13.30 20.55
CA THR A 233 -2.04 12.83 19.85
C THR A 233 -1.96 11.34 19.55
N ALA A 234 -0.82 10.88 19.01
CA ALA A 234 -0.59 9.47 18.72
C ALA A 234 -0.64 8.60 20.00
N GLU A 235 -0.04 9.04 21.11
CA GLU A 235 0.00 8.33 22.38
C GLU A 235 -1.40 8.22 23.02
N ALA A 236 -2.20 9.26 22.94
CA ALA A 236 -3.60 9.22 23.38
C ALA A 236 -4.39 8.12 22.65
N TRP A 237 -4.30 8.08 21.31
CA TRP A 237 -4.94 7.04 20.50
C TRP A 237 -4.40 5.63 20.78
N ILE A 238 -3.09 5.48 20.95
CA ILE A 238 -2.46 4.20 21.31
C ILE A 238 -3.06 3.69 22.62
N ASN A 239 -3.17 4.55 23.64
CA ASN A 239 -3.75 4.20 24.92
C ASN A 239 -5.22 3.78 24.83
N ASP A 240 -6.01 4.48 24.01
CA ASP A 240 -7.42 4.13 23.78
C ASP A 240 -7.55 2.76 23.10
N VAL A 241 -6.77 2.49 22.06
CA VAL A 241 -6.74 1.19 21.37
C VAL A 241 -6.26 0.09 22.32
N ASP A 242 -5.27 0.35 23.15
CA ASP A 242 -4.78 -0.60 24.15
C ASP A 242 -5.83 -0.91 25.22
N ALA A 243 -6.61 0.08 25.65
CA ALA A 243 -7.73 -0.14 26.55
C ALA A 243 -8.85 -0.99 25.91
N MET A 244 -9.14 -0.76 24.62
CA MET A 244 -10.16 -1.51 23.89
C MET A 244 -9.77 -2.95 23.55
N LEU A 245 -8.51 -3.18 23.19
CA LEU A 245 -8.02 -4.45 22.62
C LEU A 245 -7.00 -5.17 23.50
N GLY A 246 -6.69 -4.64 24.70
CA GLY A 246 -5.65 -5.16 25.58
C GLY A 246 -6.02 -6.42 26.38
N GLU A 247 -7.27 -6.90 26.26
CA GLU A 247 -7.68 -8.15 26.92
C GLU A 247 -6.82 -9.32 26.44
N GLN A 248 -6.26 -10.05 27.42
CA GLN A 248 -5.46 -11.23 27.12
C GLN A 248 -6.37 -12.41 26.76
N ILE A 249 -6.16 -12.99 25.58
CA ILE A 249 -6.93 -14.15 25.07
C ILE A 249 -6.13 -15.45 25.10
N ALA A 250 -4.79 -15.36 25.05
CA ALA A 250 -3.91 -16.53 25.02
C ALA A 250 -2.50 -16.20 25.54
N THR A 251 -1.65 -17.21 25.60
CA THR A 251 -0.19 -17.10 25.80
C THR A 251 0.53 -18.03 24.85
N THR A 252 1.76 -17.66 24.47
CA THR A 252 2.66 -18.51 23.68
C THR A 252 4.05 -18.54 24.31
N ASP A 253 4.69 -19.70 24.28
CA ASP A 253 6.06 -19.87 24.78
C ASP A 253 7.11 -19.67 23.68
N ILE A 254 6.67 -19.48 22.43
CA ILE A 254 7.55 -19.30 21.27
C ILE A 254 7.29 -17.95 20.60
N LYS A 255 8.30 -17.42 19.92
CA LYS A 255 8.14 -16.29 19.00
C LYS A 255 7.57 -16.79 17.68
N PHE A 256 6.52 -16.11 17.20
CA PHE A 256 6.04 -16.24 15.81
C PHE A 256 6.66 -15.14 14.96
N TYR A 257 7.14 -15.46 13.77
CA TYR A 257 7.89 -14.55 12.93
C TYR A 257 7.39 -14.49 11.49
N ILE A 258 7.51 -13.30 10.91
CA ILE A 258 7.35 -13.03 9.48
C ILE A 258 8.70 -12.88 8.79
N ASN A 259 9.75 -12.56 9.56
CA ASN A 259 11.12 -12.41 9.09
C ASN A 259 11.91 -13.69 9.36
N ASP A 260 12.87 -13.99 8.50
CA ASP A 260 13.82 -15.07 8.73
C ASP A 260 14.68 -14.75 9.98
N PRO A 261 14.69 -15.60 11.01
CA PRO A 261 15.41 -15.33 12.25
C PRO A 261 16.94 -15.22 12.10
N ALA A 262 17.51 -15.84 11.06
CA ALA A 262 18.96 -15.83 10.83
C ALA A 262 19.41 -14.58 10.04
N THR A 263 18.56 -14.09 9.13
CA THR A 263 18.93 -13.01 8.20
C THR A 263 18.19 -11.71 8.44
N SER A 264 17.14 -11.73 9.27
CA SER A 264 16.18 -10.64 9.50
C SER A 264 15.45 -10.15 8.22
N LYS A 265 15.57 -10.89 7.12
CA LYS A 265 14.85 -10.58 5.88
C LYS A 265 13.41 -11.06 5.97
N ARG A 266 12.49 -10.32 5.40
CA ARG A 266 11.07 -10.68 5.37
C ARG A 266 10.86 -11.97 4.56
N ARG A 267 10.44 -13.04 5.25
CA ARG A 267 10.26 -14.38 4.68
C ARG A 267 8.81 -14.71 4.34
N ILE A 268 7.87 -14.18 5.10
CA ILE A 268 6.42 -14.46 4.98
C ILE A 268 5.87 -14.31 3.53
N ARG A 269 6.55 -13.55 2.68
CA ARG A 269 6.15 -13.28 1.29
C ARG A 269 6.93 -14.11 0.26
N MET A 270 7.77 -15.06 0.68
CA MET A 270 8.60 -15.83 -0.23
C MET A 270 8.94 -17.24 0.27
N GLY A 271 8.48 -17.60 1.44
CA GLY A 271 8.72 -18.89 2.06
C GLY A 271 7.88 -19.09 3.32
N GLU A 272 7.80 -20.33 3.73
CA GLU A 272 7.08 -20.77 4.92
C GLU A 272 7.63 -20.12 6.20
N THR A 273 6.73 -19.74 7.12
CA THR A 273 7.03 -19.22 8.45
C THR A 273 6.04 -19.79 9.46
N ASN A 274 6.48 -19.95 10.73
CA ASN A 274 5.59 -20.48 11.76
C ASN A 274 4.36 -19.61 12.04
N LEU A 275 4.42 -18.29 11.79
CA LEU A 275 3.24 -17.44 11.89
C LEU A 275 2.29 -17.65 10.72
N GLY A 276 2.84 -17.85 9.50
CA GLY A 276 2.03 -18.14 8.32
C GLY A 276 1.25 -19.43 8.48
N ASP A 277 1.92 -20.46 8.95
CA ASP A 277 1.31 -21.78 9.22
C ASP A 277 0.24 -21.67 10.31
N PHE A 278 0.57 -21.00 11.44
CA PHE A 278 -0.38 -20.78 12.52
C PHE A 278 -1.66 -20.07 12.07
N VAL A 279 -1.55 -19.06 11.20
CA VAL A 279 -2.72 -18.35 10.67
C VAL A 279 -3.53 -19.25 9.73
N ALA A 280 -2.88 -20.03 8.88
CA ALA A 280 -3.55 -20.98 8.00
C ALA A 280 -4.25 -22.10 8.80
N ASP A 281 -3.58 -22.66 9.82
CA ASP A 281 -4.13 -23.63 10.76
C ASP A 281 -5.35 -23.05 11.50
N GLY A 282 -5.29 -21.79 11.91
CA GLY A 282 -6.41 -21.12 12.55
C GLY A 282 -7.65 -21.03 11.66
N ILE A 283 -7.49 -20.72 10.37
CA ILE A 283 -8.59 -20.73 9.40
C ILE A 283 -9.14 -22.15 9.18
N TYR A 284 -8.23 -23.13 9.04
CA TYR A 284 -8.60 -24.54 8.88
C TYR A 284 -9.43 -25.04 10.07
N THR A 285 -8.94 -24.78 11.29
CA THR A 285 -9.60 -25.14 12.54
C THR A 285 -10.97 -24.44 12.69
N TYR A 286 -11.04 -23.16 12.33
CA TYR A 286 -12.30 -22.41 12.40
C TYR A 286 -13.40 -23.07 11.56
N PHE A 287 -13.12 -23.39 10.30
CA PHE A 287 -14.14 -24.02 9.46
C PHE A 287 -14.49 -25.44 9.91
N ASN A 288 -13.52 -26.27 10.29
CA ASN A 288 -13.76 -27.67 10.65
C ASN A 288 -14.36 -27.82 12.06
N GLU A 289 -13.85 -27.08 13.03
CA GLU A 289 -14.23 -27.31 14.44
C GLU A 289 -15.29 -26.32 14.94
N VAL A 290 -15.27 -25.06 14.49
CA VAL A 290 -16.22 -24.05 14.97
C VAL A 290 -17.46 -24.01 14.09
N GLU A 291 -17.30 -23.88 12.78
CA GLU A 291 -18.40 -23.86 11.82
C GLU A 291 -18.92 -25.26 11.46
N GLN A 292 -18.16 -26.30 11.79
CA GLN A 292 -18.47 -27.71 11.48
C GLN A 292 -18.75 -27.95 9.99
N LEU A 293 -17.93 -27.31 9.14
CA LEU A 293 -17.94 -27.45 7.69
C LEU A 293 -16.70 -28.23 7.25
N ASP A 294 -16.83 -29.08 6.23
CA ASP A 294 -15.70 -29.81 5.66
C ASP A 294 -14.79 -28.86 4.88
N CYS A 295 -13.62 -28.57 5.44
CA CYS A 295 -12.58 -27.78 4.82
C CYS A 295 -11.34 -28.67 4.64
N ASP A 296 -11.02 -29.03 3.40
CA ASP A 296 -9.86 -29.87 3.10
C ASP A 296 -8.55 -29.09 3.19
N ILE A 297 -8.56 -27.81 2.77
CA ILE A 297 -7.36 -26.95 2.69
C ILE A 297 -7.73 -25.53 3.05
N ALA A 298 -6.98 -24.89 3.94
CA ALA A 298 -7.04 -23.48 4.19
C ALA A 298 -5.81 -22.75 3.63
N MET A 299 -5.98 -21.52 3.15
CA MET A 299 -4.92 -20.73 2.57
C MET A 299 -4.98 -19.28 3.06
N MET A 300 -3.81 -18.72 3.38
CA MET A 300 -3.67 -17.30 3.70
C MET A 300 -2.48 -16.70 2.97
N ASN A 301 -2.65 -15.56 2.34
CA ASN A 301 -1.55 -14.89 1.65
C ASN A 301 -0.63 -14.15 2.62
N GLY A 302 0.68 -14.26 2.42
CA GLY A 302 1.71 -13.66 3.28
C GLY A 302 1.65 -12.12 3.36
N GLY A 303 1.06 -11.45 2.35
CA GLY A 303 0.80 -10.02 2.39
C GLY A 303 -0.24 -9.61 3.42
N GLY A 304 -1.12 -10.51 3.84
CA GLY A 304 -2.12 -10.31 4.88
C GLY A 304 -1.59 -10.42 6.31
N ILE A 305 -0.37 -10.95 6.50
CA ILE A 305 0.26 -11.17 7.80
C ILE A 305 1.36 -10.12 7.99
N ARG A 306 1.23 -9.26 9.02
CA ARG A 306 1.91 -7.96 9.02
C ARG A 306 3.03 -7.79 10.05
N THR A 307 3.07 -8.54 11.14
CA THR A 307 4.05 -8.34 12.21
C THR A 307 4.43 -9.66 12.90
N ASP A 308 5.64 -9.71 13.45
CA ASP A 308 6.06 -10.76 14.38
C ASP A 308 5.22 -10.70 15.66
N VAL A 309 5.16 -11.84 16.40
CA VAL A 309 4.59 -11.91 17.74
C VAL A 309 5.63 -12.54 18.66
N ASP A 310 6.04 -11.82 19.66
CA ASP A 310 6.97 -12.32 20.67
C ASP A 310 6.29 -13.33 21.60
N ALA A 311 7.08 -14.21 22.22
CA ALA A 311 6.61 -15.10 23.28
C ALA A 311 5.99 -14.28 24.42
N GLY A 312 4.92 -14.79 25.00
CA GLY A 312 4.18 -14.15 26.08
C GLY A 312 2.68 -14.02 25.81
N LYS A 313 2.12 -12.88 26.19
CA LYS A 313 0.69 -12.64 26.12
C LYS A 313 0.21 -12.35 24.70
N TRP A 314 -0.87 -12.99 24.30
CA TRP A 314 -1.67 -12.62 23.11
C TRP A 314 -2.94 -11.90 23.55
N THR A 315 -3.23 -10.80 22.90
CA THR A 315 -4.41 -9.98 23.09
C THR A 315 -5.18 -9.82 21.80
N PHE A 316 -6.38 -9.28 21.84
CA PHE A 316 -7.09 -8.90 20.62
C PHE A 316 -6.28 -7.90 19.77
N LYS A 317 -5.51 -7.00 20.42
CA LYS A 317 -4.57 -6.11 19.72
C LYS A 317 -3.53 -6.90 18.94
N THR A 318 -2.95 -7.96 19.52
CA THR A 318 -2.00 -8.83 18.84
C THR A 318 -2.60 -9.42 17.57
N CYS A 319 -3.82 -9.94 17.63
CA CYS A 319 -4.51 -10.47 16.45
C CYS A 319 -4.72 -9.39 15.37
N LYS A 320 -5.13 -8.20 15.77
CA LYS A 320 -5.31 -7.06 14.86
C LYS A 320 -4.00 -6.55 14.27
N GLN A 321 -2.88 -6.67 14.97
CA GLN A 321 -1.56 -6.33 14.44
C GLN A 321 -1.07 -7.39 13.43
N VAL A 322 -1.34 -8.66 13.69
CA VAL A 322 -0.99 -9.76 12.77
C VAL A 322 -1.83 -9.66 11.49
N SER A 323 -3.14 -9.47 11.60
CA SER A 323 -4.07 -9.38 10.47
C SER A 323 -4.99 -8.16 10.62
N PRO A 324 -4.52 -6.95 10.25
CA PRO A 324 -5.26 -5.70 10.47
C PRO A 324 -6.41 -5.49 9.48
N PHE A 325 -6.44 -6.25 8.39
CA PHE A 325 -7.43 -6.10 7.33
C PHE A 325 -8.78 -6.71 7.75
N GLY A 326 -9.86 -6.07 7.35
CA GLY A 326 -11.23 -6.57 7.56
C GLY A 326 -11.63 -7.70 6.59
N ASN A 327 -10.71 -8.61 6.31
CA ASN A 327 -10.95 -9.74 5.40
C ASN A 327 -12.00 -10.70 5.97
N VAL A 328 -12.79 -11.29 5.09
CA VAL A 328 -13.77 -12.32 5.42
C VAL A 328 -13.23 -13.67 4.96
N ALA A 329 -13.27 -14.66 5.84
CA ALA A 329 -12.95 -16.04 5.46
C ALA A 329 -14.08 -16.59 4.59
N CYS A 330 -13.73 -17.25 3.49
CA CYS A 330 -14.67 -17.83 2.52
C CYS A 330 -14.36 -19.30 2.30
N LEU A 331 -15.41 -20.14 2.31
CA LEU A 331 -15.32 -21.54 1.90
C LEU A 331 -15.79 -21.67 0.45
N MET A 332 -15.04 -22.36 -0.39
CA MET A 332 -15.38 -22.59 -1.78
C MET A 332 -14.99 -24.00 -2.25
N SER A 333 -15.72 -24.56 -3.20
CA SER A 333 -15.36 -25.81 -3.85
C SER A 333 -14.50 -25.55 -5.08
N VAL A 334 -13.33 -26.16 -5.12
CA VAL A 334 -12.38 -26.04 -6.24
C VAL A 334 -11.82 -27.41 -6.62
N THR A 335 -11.26 -27.53 -7.81
CA THR A 335 -10.58 -28.74 -8.27
C THR A 335 -9.13 -28.77 -7.82
N GLY A 336 -8.51 -29.96 -7.68
CA GLY A 336 -7.08 -30.07 -7.40
C GLY A 336 -6.19 -29.34 -8.40
N LYS A 337 -6.61 -29.25 -9.67
CA LYS A 337 -5.89 -28.44 -10.68
C LYS A 337 -5.90 -26.95 -10.36
N GLN A 338 -7.04 -26.41 -9.90
CA GLN A 338 -7.13 -25.00 -9.49
C GLN A 338 -6.26 -24.71 -8.26
N ILE A 339 -6.20 -25.66 -7.32
CA ILE A 339 -5.29 -25.54 -6.15
C ILE A 339 -3.84 -25.52 -6.62
N GLN A 340 -3.45 -26.47 -7.49
CA GLN A 340 -2.11 -26.50 -8.06
C GLN A 340 -1.76 -25.18 -8.76
N ASP A 341 -2.64 -24.67 -9.61
CA ASP A 341 -2.42 -23.43 -10.35
C ASP A 341 -2.28 -22.22 -9.39
N ALA A 342 -3.07 -22.18 -8.32
CA ALA A 342 -2.99 -21.13 -7.31
C ALA A 342 -1.65 -21.16 -6.57
N LEU A 343 -1.18 -22.35 -6.15
CA LEU A 343 0.09 -22.53 -5.45
C LEU A 343 1.29 -22.22 -6.37
N GLU A 344 1.28 -22.69 -7.62
CA GLU A 344 2.32 -22.37 -8.61
C GLU A 344 2.38 -20.85 -8.89
N PHE A 345 1.22 -20.22 -9.05
CA PHE A 345 1.16 -18.77 -9.24
C PHE A 345 1.65 -18.02 -8.00
N ALA A 346 1.27 -18.43 -6.80
CA ALA A 346 1.70 -17.83 -5.55
C ALA A 346 3.21 -17.92 -5.34
N ALA A 347 3.80 -19.07 -5.66
CA ALA A 347 5.23 -19.35 -5.49
C ALA A 347 6.12 -18.88 -6.66
N ARG A 348 5.56 -18.29 -7.73
CA ARG A 348 6.29 -17.99 -8.98
C ARG A 348 7.53 -17.10 -8.81
N PHE A 349 7.64 -16.37 -7.71
CA PHE A 349 8.78 -15.52 -7.37
C PHE A 349 9.58 -16.04 -6.17
N ALA A 350 9.16 -17.16 -5.56
CA ALA A 350 9.83 -17.78 -4.42
C ALA A 350 11.09 -18.55 -4.85
N GLY A 351 11.92 -18.92 -3.88
CA GLY A 351 13.12 -19.73 -4.09
C GLY A 351 14.41 -18.95 -3.87
N GLU A 352 15.55 -19.61 -4.13
CA GLU A 352 16.88 -19.01 -3.94
C GLU A 352 17.07 -17.83 -4.90
N GLY A 353 17.39 -16.63 -4.35
CA GLY A 353 17.43 -15.39 -5.11
C GLY A 353 16.05 -14.81 -5.48
N GLY A 354 14.98 -15.39 -4.94
CA GLY A 354 13.61 -14.99 -5.18
C GLY A 354 13.28 -13.59 -4.70
N LYS A 355 12.11 -13.12 -5.13
CA LYS A 355 11.58 -11.79 -4.76
C LYS A 355 10.35 -11.96 -3.88
N GLU A 356 10.13 -10.98 -3.01
CA GLU A 356 8.93 -10.93 -2.19
C GLU A 356 7.67 -10.81 -3.04
N ASN A 357 6.63 -11.56 -2.67
CA ASN A 357 5.30 -11.51 -3.29
C ASN A 357 4.23 -11.60 -2.21
N GLY A 358 3.45 -10.56 -2.03
CA GLY A 358 2.35 -10.57 -1.05
C GLY A 358 1.28 -11.65 -1.31
N GLY A 359 1.24 -12.21 -2.52
CA GLY A 359 0.40 -13.34 -2.90
C GLY A 359 0.99 -14.71 -2.60
N PHE A 360 2.19 -14.83 -1.98
CA PHE A 360 2.71 -16.13 -1.51
C PHE A 360 1.74 -16.73 -0.49
N LEU A 361 1.38 -18.01 -0.66
CA LEU A 361 0.36 -18.67 0.15
C LEU A 361 0.98 -19.54 1.25
N HIS A 362 0.50 -19.37 2.48
CA HIS A 362 0.62 -20.27 3.60
C HIS A 362 -0.59 -21.19 3.61
N VAL A 363 -0.40 -22.46 3.90
CA VAL A 363 -1.40 -23.51 3.66
C VAL A 363 -1.50 -24.41 4.88
N ALA A 364 -2.73 -24.87 5.19
CA ALA A 364 -3.04 -25.91 6.17
C ALA A 364 -4.02 -26.92 5.58
N GLY A 365 -3.99 -28.19 6.06
CA GLY A 365 -4.83 -29.29 5.62
C GLY A 365 -4.18 -30.33 4.73
#